data_b45d47073e47ea2ce0f1ccbfd558617b
#
_entry.id   b45d47073e47ea2ce0f1ccbfd558617b
#
_cell.length_a   1.000
_cell.length_b   1.000
_cell.length_c   1.000
_cell.angle_alpha   90.00
_cell.angle_beta   90.00
_cell.angle_gamma   90.00
#
_symmetry.space_group_name_H-M   'P 1'
#
loop_
_entity.id
_entity.type
_entity.pdbx_description
1 polymer ?
#
loop_
_entity_poly.entity_id
_entity_poly.type
_entity_poly.pdbx_seq_one_letter_code
_entity_poly.pdbx_strand_id
1 'polypeptide(L)'
;VILFFIINKQDKEEIIMGIVINGATIETDENGYLVNLEDWTEEIAGKLAEGEELDMSDEHWSLVKFLRDYYDEYQIAPAVKVLTKAIAAEKGIDKKEASEFLYGLFPKGPALQACKVAGLPKPTGCV
;
A
#
# COMPACT_ATOMS: atom_id res chain seq x y z
N VAL A 1 9.36 1.86 9.82
CA VAL A 1 9.74 3.27 9.86
C VAL A 1 10.41 3.65 8.55
N ILE A 2 9.96 4.75 7.94
CA ILE A 2 10.56 5.27 6.72
C ILE A 2 11.67 6.23 7.13
N LEU A 3 12.88 5.96 6.67
CA LEU A 3 14.06 6.75 6.97
C LEU A 3 14.58 7.44 5.72
N PHE A 4 15.20 8.58 5.93
CA PHE A 4 15.91 9.31 4.87
C PHE A 4 17.39 8.97 4.95
N PHE A 5 18.00 8.70 3.80
CA PHE A 5 19.42 8.46 3.70
C PHE A 5 20.05 9.41 2.71
N ILE A 6 21.25 9.88 3.02
CA ILE A 6 22.08 10.61 2.07
C ILE A 6 23.14 9.62 1.60
N ILE A 7 23.12 9.29 0.32
CA ILE A 7 24.09 8.39 -0.29
C ILE A 7 24.91 9.16 -1.31
N ASN A 8 26.22 9.03 -1.22
CA ASN A 8 27.12 9.58 -2.21
C ASN A 8 27.31 8.54 -3.32
N LYS A 9 26.69 8.76 -4.46
CA LYS A 9 26.78 7.90 -5.63
C LYS A 9 27.56 8.63 -6.72
N GLN A 10 28.73 8.14 -7.05
CA GLN A 10 29.55 8.73 -8.11
C GLN A 10 29.76 10.25 -7.92
N ASP A 11 30.17 10.65 -6.71
CA ASP A 11 30.39 12.04 -6.31
C ASP A 11 29.12 12.92 -6.32
N LYS A 12 27.96 12.30 -6.30
CA LYS A 12 26.66 13.00 -6.16
C LYS A 12 25.99 12.53 -4.89
N GLU A 13 25.51 13.49 -4.10
CA GLU A 13 24.69 13.16 -2.94
C GLU A 13 23.24 12.97 -3.39
N GLU A 14 22.66 11.82 -3.04
CA GLU A 14 21.25 11.53 -3.30
C GLU A 14 20.56 11.26 -1.98
N ILE A 15 19.35 11.80 -1.83
CA ILE A 15 18.50 11.48 -0.68
C ILE A 15 17.63 10.30 -1.07
N ILE A 16 17.81 9.18 -0.36
CA ILE A 16 17.00 7.98 -0.58
C ILE A 16 16.06 7.81 0.61
N MET A 17 14.78 7.65 0.33
CA MET A 17 13.78 7.31 1.33
C MET A 17 13.62 5.81 1.35
N GLY A 18 13.48 5.24 2.54
CA GLY A 18 13.36 3.79 2.62
C GLY A 18 12.97 3.28 3.99
N ILE A 19 12.75 1.98 4.04
CA ILE A 19 12.43 1.24 5.25
C ILE A 19 13.65 0.40 5.58
N VAL A 20 14.13 0.48 6.82
CA VAL A 20 15.20 -0.39 7.29
C VAL A 20 14.58 -1.59 7.99
N ILE A 21 14.95 -2.79 7.52
CA ILE A 21 14.45 -4.02 8.09
C ILE A 21 15.59 -5.06 8.04
N ASN A 22 15.87 -5.69 9.19
CA ASN A 22 16.94 -6.71 9.30
C ASN A 22 18.28 -6.24 8.72
N GLY A 23 18.61 -4.96 8.87
CA GLY A 23 19.86 -4.40 8.35
C GLY A 23 19.86 -4.08 6.87
N ALA A 24 18.77 -4.36 6.16
CA ALA A 24 18.62 -4.01 4.75
C ALA A 24 17.74 -2.78 4.58
N THR A 25 18.02 -2.00 3.56
CA THR A 25 17.23 -0.82 3.22
C THR A 25 16.34 -1.13 2.02
N ILE A 26 15.03 -0.96 2.19
CA ILE A 26 14.04 -1.15 1.14
C ILE A 26 13.63 0.24 0.67
N GLU A 27 13.97 0.57 -0.57
CA GLU A 27 13.73 1.91 -1.11
C GLU A 27 12.25 2.21 -1.33
N THR A 28 11.83 3.41 -0.93
CA THR A 28 10.48 3.92 -1.20
C THR A 28 10.58 5.25 -1.92
N ASP A 29 9.48 5.67 -2.54
CA ASP A 29 9.40 7.02 -3.08
C ASP A 29 9.06 8.02 -1.96
N GLU A 30 8.92 9.30 -2.33
CA GLU A 30 8.64 10.37 -1.37
C GLU A 30 7.29 10.23 -0.67
N ASN A 31 6.37 9.44 -1.24
CA ASN A 31 5.05 9.19 -0.67
C ASN A 31 4.97 7.89 0.12
N GLY A 32 6.08 7.15 0.20
CA GLY A 32 6.16 5.90 0.95
C GLY A 32 5.78 4.65 0.16
N TYR A 33 5.57 4.76 -1.15
CA TYR A 33 5.31 3.59 -2.00
C TYR A 33 6.63 2.90 -2.34
N LEU A 34 6.62 1.58 -2.41
CA LEU A 34 7.83 0.83 -2.78
C LEU A 34 8.28 1.17 -4.20
N VAL A 35 9.56 1.43 -4.37
CA VAL A 35 10.16 1.64 -5.69
C VAL A 35 10.21 0.33 -6.46
N ASN A 36 10.60 -0.75 -5.78
CA ASN A 36 10.65 -2.09 -6.37
C ASN A 36 9.57 -2.96 -5.73
N LEU A 37 8.55 -3.32 -6.51
CA LEU A 37 7.41 -4.10 -6.03
C LEU A 37 7.81 -5.49 -5.54
N GLU A 38 8.91 -6.04 -6.04
CA GLU A 38 9.41 -7.35 -5.66
C GLU A 38 9.97 -7.38 -4.23
N ASP A 39 10.28 -6.22 -3.67
CA ASP A 39 10.78 -6.12 -2.30
C ASP A 39 9.69 -6.36 -1.25
N TRP A 40 8.43 -6.40 -1.66
CA TRP A 40 7.33 -6.54 -0.72
C TRP A 40 7.31 -7.90 -0.03
N THR A 41 7.10 -7.87 1.28
CA THR A 41 6.82 -9.05 2.12
C THR A 41 5.76 -8.63 3.13
N GLU A 42 5.19 -9.59 3.84
CA GLU A 42 4.23 -9.28 4.92
C GLU A 42 4.88 -8.42 6.01
N GLU A 43 6.16 -8.65 6.28
CA GLU A 43 6.91 -7.86 7.25
C GLU A 43 7.04 -6.40 6.79
N ILE A 44 7.34 -6.19 5.51
CA ILE A 44 7.38 -4.86 4.89
C ILE A 44 6.00 -4.21 4.96
N ALA A 45 4.94 -4.95 4.69
CA ALA A 45 3.56 -4.44 4.81
C ALA A 45 3.27 -3.95 6.22
N GLY A 46 3.72 -4.69 7.22
CA GLY A 46 3.58 -4.29 8.62
C GLY A 46 4.27 -2.96 8.91
N LYS A 47 5.48 -2.78 8.36
CA LYS A 47 6.23 -1.52 8.53
C LYS A 47 5.56 -0.35 7.80
N LEU A 48 5.06 -0.59 6.59
CA LEU A 48 4.30 0.43 5.85
C LEU A 48 3.04 0.84 6.60
N ALA A 49 2.34 -0.15 7.18
CA ALA A 49 1.15 0.12 8.00
C ALA A 49 1.46 0.94 9.24
N GLU A 50 2.58 0.65 9.93
CA GLU A 50 3.04 1.43 11.07
C GLU A 50 3.24 2.90 10.68
N GLY A 51 3.87 3.15 9.53
CA GLY A 51 4.08 4.50 9.02
C GLY A 51 2.78 5.24 8.72
N GLU A 52 1.71 4.51 8.43
CA GLU A 52 0.37 5.07 8.20
C GLU A 52 -0.51 5.06 9.45
N GLU A 53 0.06 4.67 10.59
CA GLU A 53 -0.65 4.57 11.87
C GLU A 53 -1.85 3.62 11.80
N LEU A 54 -1.71 2.53 11.03
CA LEU A 54 -2.74 1.52 10.88
C LEU A 54 -2.47 0.34 11.79
N ASP A 55 -3.52 -0.14 12.42
CA ASP A 55 -3.50 -1.35 13.23
C ASP A 55 -4.12 -2.47 12.39
N MET A 56 -3.27 -3.30 11.80
CA MET A 56 -3.69 -4.30 10.81
C MET A 56 -4.52 -5.42 11.43
N SER A 57 -5.76 -5.54 10.96
CA SER A 57 -6.67 -6.62 11.32
C SER A 57 -6.73 -7.66 10.20
N ASP A 58 -7.44 -8.76 10.43
CA ASP A 58 -7.65 -9.79 9.40
C ASP A 58 -8.31 -9.21 8.15
N GLU A 59 -9.21 -8.24 8.32
CA GLU A 59 -9.86 -7.56 7.19
C GLU A 59 -8.87 -6.75 6.36
N HIS A 60 -7.92 -6.09 7.01
CA HIS A 60 -6.84 -5.39 6.32
C HIS A 60 -6.01 -6.37 5.49
N TRP A 61 -5.61 -7.49 6.07
CA TRP A 61 -4.82 -8.50 5.37
C TRP A 61 -5.58 -9.14 4.20
N SER A 62 -6.89 -9.37 4.35
CA SER A 62 -7.72 -9.87 3.26
C SER A 62 -7.72 -8.90 2.08
N LEU A 63 -7.82 -7.60 2.37
CA LEU A 63 -7.81 -6.59 1.33
C LEU A 63 -6.43 -6.49 0.66
N VAL A 64 -5.35 -6.56 1.42
CA VAL A 64 -3.99 -6.59 0.88
C VAL A 64 -3.82 -7.76 -0.09
N LYS A 65 -4.30 -8.95 0.29
CA LYS A 65 -4.24 -10.12 -0.58
C LYS A 65 -5.04 -9.91 -1.87
N PHE A 66 -6.24 -9.37 -1.76
CA PHE A 66 -7.06 -9.03 -2.92
C PHE A 66 -6.33 -8.09 -3.88
N LEU A 67 -5.71 -7.05 -3.33
CA LEU A 67 -4.98 -6.05 -4.13
C LEU A 67 -3.80 -6.67 -4.86
N ARG A 68 -3.04 -7.51 -4.18
CA ARG A 68 -1.89 -8.16 -4.79
C ARG A 68 -2.31 -9.13 -5.90
N ASP A 69 -3.37 -9.90 -5.66
CA ASP A 69 -3.92 -10.81 -6.67
C ASP A 69 -4.45 -10.02 -7.88
N TYR A 70 -5.12 -8.91 -7.63
CA TYR A 70 -5.61 -8.02 -8.67
C TYR A 70 -4.47 -7.48 -9.54
N TYR A 71 -3.41 -7.02 -8.89
CA TYR A 71 -2.25 -6.50 -9.62
C TYR A 71 -1.56 -7.58 -10.44
N ASP A 72 -1.43 -8.79 -9.89
CA ASP A 72 -0.83 -9.91 -10.62
C ASP A 72 -1.60 -10.21 -11.90
N GLU A 73 -2.93 -10.11 -11.86
CA GLU A 73 -3.78 -10.41 -13.02
C GLU A 73 -3.83 -9.26 -14.03
N TYR A 74 -4.00 -8.02 -13.55
CA TYR A 74 -4.27 -6.88 -14.43
C TYR A 74 -3.09 -5.94 -14.63
N GLN A 75 -2.04 -6.07 -13.85
CA GLN A 75 -0.83 -5.22 -13.90
C GLN A 75 -1.11 -3.74 -13.70
N ILE A 76 -2.20 -3.41 -13.02
CA ILE A 76 -2.54 -2.05 -12.57
C ILE A 76 -3.07 -2.11 -11.14
N ALA A 77 -2.86 -1.03 -10.40
CA ALA A 77 -3.44 -0.89 -9.06
C ALA A 77 -4.91 -0.50 -9.20
N PRO A 78 -5.82 -1.11 -8.41
CA PRO A 78 -7.24 -0.80 -8.54
C PRO A 78 -7.58 0.57 -7.96
N ALA A 79 -8.51 1.27 -8.61
CA ALA A 79 -9.08 2.51 -8.09
C ALA A 79 -10.13 2.20 -7.02
N VAL A 80 -10.53 3.22 -6.27
CA VAL A 80 -11.49 3.05 -5.17
C VAL A 80 -12.82 2.45 -5.63
N LYS A 81 -13.26 2.77 -6.83
CA LYS A 81 -14.51 2.20 -7.39
C LYS A 81 -14.44 0.69 -7.53
N VAL A 82 -13.29 0.18 -7.94
CA VAL A 82 -13.06 -1.27 -8.10
C VAL A 82 -13.12 -1.94 -6.73
N LEU A 83 -12.44 -1.37 -5.74
CA LEU A 83 -12.44 -1.90 -4.38
C LEU A 83 -13.85 -1.91 -3.79
N THR A 84 -14.57 -0.81 -3.91
CA THR A 84 -15.92 -0.68 -3.38
C THR A 84 -16.85 -1.73 -3.98
N LYS A 85 -16.78 -1.89 -5.29
CA LYS A 85 -17.60 -2.87 -6.01
C LYS A 85 -17.27 -4.30 -5.56
N ALA A 86 -16.00 -4.63 -5.42
CA ALA A 86 -15.55 -5.96 -5.00
C ALA A 86 -16.02 -6.29 -3.58
N ILE A 87 -15.88 -5.34 -2.65
CA ILE A 87 -16.31 -5.54 -1.26
C ILE A 87 -17.83 -5.65 -1.16
N ALA A 88 -18.56 -4.82 -1.92
CA ALA A 88 -20.02 -4.89 -1.96
C ALA A 88 -20.49 -6.28 -2.42
N ALA A 89 -19.88 -6.82 -3.46
CA ALA A 89 -20.21 -8.14 -3.98
C ALA A 89 -19.84 -9.26 -2.99
N GLU A 90 -18.66 -9.19 -2.40
CA GLU A 90 -18.19 -10.21 -1.46
C GLU A 90 -19.05 -10.29 -0.21
N LYS A 91 -19.42 -9.15 0.34
CA LYS A 91 -20.16 -9.08 1.61
C LYS A 91 -21.67 -9.03 1.44
N GLY A 92 -22.17 -8.92 0.20
CA GLY A 92 -23.60 -8.80 -0.06
C GLY A 92 -24.21 -7.52 0.52
N ILE A 93 -23.46 -6.42 0.47
CA ILE A 93 -23.87 -5.11 0.97
C ILE A 93 -23.91 -4.12 -0.18
N ASP A 94 -24.52 -2.96 0.05
CA ASP A 94 -24.57 -1.93 -0.99
C ASP A 94 -23.23 -1.17 -1.07
N LYS A 95 -23.10 -0.33 -2.09
CA LYS A 95 -21.84 0.41 -2.33
C LYS A 95 -21.54 1.42 -1.24
N LYS A 96 -22.59 2.00 -0.63
CA LYS A 96 -22.40 2.96 0.45
C LYS A 96 -21.80 2.27 1.69
N GLU A 97 -22.38 1.12 2.06
CA GLU A 97 -21.86 0.33 3.19
C GLU A 97 -20.45 -0.16 2.92
N ALA A 98 -20.17 -0.60 1.69
CA ALA A 98 -18.83 -1.04 1.28
C ALA A 98 -17.83 0.11 1.38
N SER A 99 -18.20 1.31 0.93
CA SER A 99 -17.35 2.49 1.04
C SER A 99 -17.05 2.83 2.50
N GLU A 100 -18.07 2.82 3.35
CA GLU A 100 -17.90 3.08 4.79
C GLU A 100 -16.96 2.05 5.43
N PHE A 101 -17.09 0.79 5.05
CA PHE A 101 -16.22 -0.28 5.53
C PHE A 101 -14.76 -0.02 5.13
N LEU A 102 -14.54 0.32 3.87
CA LEU A 102 -13.18 0.60 3.36
C LEU A 102 -12.55 1.82 4.04
N TYR A 103 -13.29 2.89 4.22
CA TYR A 103 -12.79 4.07 4.92
C TYR A 103 -12.56 3.81 6.41
N GLY A 104 -13.28 2.85 6.99
CA GLY A 104 -13.01 2.39 8.35
C GLY A 104 -11.67 1.69 8.48
N LEU A 105 -11.29 0.91 7.46
CA LEU A 105 -9.99 0.23 7.43
C LEU A 105 -8.84 1.16 7.07
N PHE A 106 -9.05 2.04 6.09
CA PHE A 106 -8.02 2.93 5.56
C PHE A 106 -8.54 4.37 5.50
N PRO A 107 -8.51 5.08 6.64
CA PRO A 107 -9.16 6.39 6.76
C PRO A 107 -8.64 7.49 5.84
N LYS A 108 -7.38 7.38 5.43
CA LYS A 108 -6.74 8.41 4.58
C LYS A 108 -6.95 8.15 3.08
N GLY A 109 -7.86 7.26 2.73
CA GLY A 109 -8.17 6.93 1.35
C GLY A 109 -7.90 5.46 1.08
N PRO A 110 -8.96 4.66 0.91
CA PRO A 110 -8.81 3.20 0.82
C PRO A 110 -7.88 2.74 -0.29
N ALA A 111 -8.01 3.31 -1.49
CA ALA A 111 -7.17 2.89 -2.59
C ALA A 111 -5.71 3.29 -2.36
N LEU A 112 -5.47 4.54 -1.94
CA LEU A 112 -4.12 5.04 -1.72
C LEU A 112 -3.40 4.31 -0.60
N GLN A 113 -4.01 4.24 0.58
CA GLN A 113 -3.38 3.58 1.74
C GLN A 113 -3.24 2.08 1.55
N ALA A 114 -4.28 1.43 1.05
CA ALA A 114 -4.26 -0.02 0.86
C ALA A 114 -3.21 -0.43 -0.16
N CYS A 115 -3.10 0.29 -1.28
CA CYS A 115 -2.08 0.00 -2.28
C CYS A 115 -0.68 0.24 -1.74
N LYS A 116 -0.47 1.27 -0.93
CA LYS A 116 0.82 1.53 -0.28
C LYS A 116 1.22 0.33 0.59
N VAL A 117 0.35 -0.12 1.48
CA VAL A 117 0.61 -1.25 2.37
C VAL A 117 0.81 -2.54 1.58
N ALA A 118 0.06 -2.72 0.50
CA ALA A 118 0.20 -3.89 -0.38
C ALA A 118 1.45 -3.86 -1.25
N GLY A 119 2.24 -2.80 -1.19
CA GLY A 119 3.46 -2.67 -1.98
C GLY A 119 3.21 -2.46 -3.47
N LEU A 120 2.06 -1.94 -3.84
CA LEU A 120 1.69 -1.67 -5.22
C LEU A 120 2.00 -0.23 -5.61
N PRO A 121 2.03 0.08 -6.92
CA PRO A 121 2.17 1.45 -7.36
C PRO A 121 0.99 2.30 -6.91
N LYS A 122 1.19 3.61 -6.82
CA LYS A 122 0.12 4.54 -6.53
C LYS A 122 -0.99 4.40 -7.58
N PRO A 123 -2.27 4.24 -7.16
CA PRO A 123 -3.36 4.16 -8.12
C PRO A 123 -3.47 5.44 -8.95
N THR A 124 -3.82 5.28 -10.23
CA THR A 124 -4.08 6.40 -11.13
C THR A 124 -5.59 6.57 -11.30
N GLY A 125 -6.04 7.77 -11.63
CA GLY A 125 -7.46 8.06 -11.80
C GLY A 125 -8.14 8.46 -10.51
N CYS A 126 -9.44 8.19 -10.40
CA CYS A 126 -10.22 8.52 -9.20
C CYS A 126 -9.86 7.60 -8.04
N VAL A 127 -9.36 8.15 -6.98
CA VAL A 127 -8.96 7.43 -5.77
C VAL A 127 -9.62 7.98 -4.53
#